data_43f88f9d9e5475ac05abeabbd6619e67
#
_entry.id   43f88f9d9e5475ac05abeabbd6619e67
#
_cell.length_a   1.000
_cell.length_b   1.000
_cell.length_c   1.000
_cell.angle_alpha   90.00
_cell.angle_beta   90.00
_cell.angle_gamma   90.00
#
_symmetry.space_group_name_H-M   'P 1'
#
loop_
_entity.id
_entity.type
_entity.pdbx_description
1 polymer ?
#
loop_
_entity_poly.entity_id
_entity_poly.type
_entity_poly.pdbx_seq_one_letter_code
_entity_poly.pdbx_strand_id
1 'polypeptide(L)'
;MDLSVIVPLFNEDESLPELAAWIERVMLANNFSYEVIMVDDGSNDNSWKVIEALREKDDRIRGIKFQRNYGKSAALNEGFKAALGNVVITMDADLQDSPDEIPGLHSMITNEGFDMVSGWKKKRFDNKLTKNLPSKLFNAAARRSSGIQLHDFNCGLKAYKNNVVKSIEVYGEMHRYIPVLAKGAGFKKIGEKIVEHRPRKYGITKFGWSRFVNGFLDLATITFMGKFGKRPMHIFGLWGSIVFFLGTCIWLYLFAAKIFFSKFNMTERPLFYVGIISIVIGTQLFLAGFLGELIARNSNDRNNYLIESKIGV
;
A
#
# COMPACT_ATOMS: atom_id res chain seq x y z
N MET A 1 -9.91 -3.84 -24.81
CA MET A 1 -10.65 -3.11 -23.76
C MET A 1 -9.76 -1.98 -23.28
N ASP A 2 -10.30 -0.74 -23.26
CA ASP A 2 -9.49 0.43 -22.92
C ASP A 2 -9.31 0.58 -21.42
N LEU A 3 -10.37 0.40 -20.66
CA LEU A 3 -10.43 0.71 -19.22
C LEU A 3 -10.98 -0.42 -18.36
N SER A 4 -10.36 -0.64 -17.19
CA SER A 4 -10.96 -1.34 -16.05
C SER A 4 -11.10 -0.35 -14.90
N VAL A 5 -12.32 -0.13 -14.41
CA VAL A 5 -12.59 0.69 -13.22
C VAL A 5 -12.78 -0.24 -12.04
N ILE A 6 -11.89 -0.14 -11.04
CA ILE A 6 -11.94 -0.94 -9.81
C ILE A 6 -12.52 -0.11 -8.69
N VAL A 7 -13.61 -0.60 -8.09
CA VAL A 7 -14.34 0.05 -7.01
C VAL A 7 -14.34 -0.87 -5.78
N PRO A 8 -13.37 -0.72 -4.85
CA PRO A 8 -13.44 -1.40 -3.55
C PRO A 8 -14.54 -0.76 -2.70
N LEU A 9 -15.35 -1.59 -2.06
CA LEU A 9 -16.49 -1.11 -1.26
C LEU A 9 -16.71 -1.94 0.02
N PHE A 10 -17.31 -1.31 1.02
CA PHE A 10 -17.75 -1.94 2.25
C PHE A 10 -18.91 -1.16 2.86
N ASN A 11 -20.13 -1.71 2.81
CA ASN A 11 -21.38 -1.08 3.25
C ASN A 11 -21.63 0.26 2.54
N GLU A 12 -21.88 0.19 1.23
CA GLU A 12 -22.06 1.34 0.34
C GLU A 12 -23.27 1.13 -0.62
N ASP A 13 -24.30 0.39 -0.19
CA ASP A 13 -25.46 0.02 -1.02
C ASP A 13 -26.20 1.22 -1.61
N GLU A 14 -26.26 2.35 -0.88
CA GLU A 14 -26.94 3.57 -1.32
C GLU A 14 -26.18 4.30 -2.46
N SER A 15 -24.86 4.22 -2.49
CA SER A 15 -24.02 4.98 -3.44
C SER A 15 -23.78 4.25 -4.77
N LEU A 16 -23.80 2.92 -4.78
CA LEU A 16 -23.44 2.10 -5.93
C LEU A 16 -24.28 2.36 -7.19
N PRO A 17 -25.61 2.49 -7.11
CA PRO A 17 -26.43 2.73 -8.32
C PRO A 17 -26.08 4.07 -8.99
N GLU A 18 -25.88 5.13 -8.19
CA GLU A 18 -25.51 6.46 -8.69
C GLU A 18 -24.11 6.45 -9.30
N LEU A 19 -23.16 5.77 -8.63
CA LEU A 19 -21.80 5.64 -9.12
C LEU A 19 -21.73 4.88 -10.44
N ALA A 20 -22.43 3.75 -10.56
CA ALA A 20 -22.47 2.96 -11.78
C ALA A 20 -23.02 3.76 -12.96
N ALA A 21 -24.15 4.44 -12.77
CA ALA A 21 -24.75 5.29 -13.80
C ALA A 21 -23.83 6.47 -14.19
N TRP A 22 -23.09 7.03 -13.22
CA TRP A 22 -22.16 8.11 -13.52
C TRP A 22 -20.95 7.62 -14.32
N ILE A 23 -20.35 6.48 -13.93
CA ILE A 23 -19.27 5.85 -14.70
C ILE A 23 -19.74 5.56 -16.12
N GLU A 24 -20.89 4.90 -16.29
CA GLU A 24 -21.46 4.58 -17.61
C GLU A 24 -21.58 5.82 -18.49
N ARG A 25 -22.19 6.89 -17.98
CA ARG A 25 -22.33 8.17 -18.69
C ARG A 25 -21.00 8.69 -19.21
N VAL A 26 -19.96 8.69 -18.36
CA VAL A 26 -18.63 9.19 -18.72
C VAL A 26 -17.97 8.30 -19.77
N MET A 27 -18.09 6.98 -19.63
CA MET A 27 -17.51 6.02 -20.58
C MET A 27 -18.15 6.13 -21.97
N LEU A 28 -19.49 6.22 -22.01
CA LEU A 28 -20.22 6.36 -23.27
C LEU A 28 -19.91 7.70 -23.94
N ALA A 29 -19.87 8.80 -23.21
CA ALA A 29 -19.53 10.13 -23.74
C ALA A 29 -18.12 10.19 -24.38
N ASN A 30 -17.21 9.32 -23.98
CA ASN A 30 -15.84 9.27 -24.49
C ASN A 30 -15.56 8.05 -25.39
N ASN A 31 -16.57 7.25 -25.72
CA ASN A 31 -16.48 6.04 -26.54
C ASN A 31 -15.44 5.02 -26.04
N PHE A 32 -15.28 4.89 -24.74
CA PHE A 32 -14.37 3.90 -24.14
C PHE A 32 -15.02 2.51 -24.09
N SER A 33 -14.26 1.49 -24.49
CA SER A 33 -14.54 0.10 -24.13
C SER A 33 -14.07 -0.17 -22.71
N TYR A 34 -14.98 -0.58 -21.81
CA TYR A 34 -14.69 -0.63 -20.38
C TYR A 34 -15.35 -1.80 -19.65
N GLU A 35 -14.85 -2.07 -18.46
CA GLU A 35 -15.47 -2.89 -17.41
C GLU A 35 -15.43 -2.15 -16.09
N VAL A 36 -16.36 -2.47 -15.20
CA VAL A 36 -16.37 -2.01 -13.80
C VAL A 36 -16.29 -3.22 -12.90
N ILE A 37 -15.24 -3.30 -12.08
CA ILE A 37 -15.02 -4.39 -11.14
C ILE A 37 -15.31 -3.88 -9.72
N MET A 38 -16.46 -4.25 -9.19
CA MET A 38 -16.89 -3.93 -7.84
C MET A 38 -16.41 -5.02 -6.89
N VAL A 39 -15.57 -4.65 -5.91
CA VAL A 39 -15.03 -5.61 -4.96
C VAL A 39 -15.61 -5.34 -3.58
N ASP A 40 -16.57 -6.17 -3.18
CA ASP A 40 -17.24 -6.12 -1.88
C ASP A 40 -16.38 -6.76 -0.80
N ASP A 41 -15.86 -5.95 0.10
CA ASP A 41 -15.00 -6.35 1.20
C ASP A 41 -15.81 -6.93 2.40
N GLY A 42 -16.75 -7.83 2.10
CA GLY A 42 -17.54 -8.54 3.10
C GLY A 42 -18.61 -7.66 3.75
N SER A 43 -19.37 -6.89 2.97
CA SER A 43 -20.45 -6.02 3.45
C SER A 43 -21.56 -6.81 4.17
N ASN A 44 -22.15 -6.14 5.18
CA ASN A 44 -23.27 -6.67 5.98
C ASN A 44 -24.62 -6.04 5.58
N ASP A 45 -24.63 -5.09 4.66
CA ASP A 45 -25.80 -4.41 4.10
C ASP A 45 -26.26 -5.07 2.78
N ASN A 46 -27.02 -4.34 1.96
CA ASN A 46 -27.47 -4.85 0.66
C ASN A 46 -26.47 -4.59 -0.50
N SER A 47 -25.22 -4.17 -0.24
CA SER A 47 -24.25 -3.84 -1.28
C SER A 47 -24.11 -4.95 -2.33
N TRP A 48 -24.00 -6.21 -1.89
CA TRP A 48 -23.88 -7.33 -2.81
C TRP A 48 -25.10 -7.53 -3.70
N LYS A 49 -26.32 -7.44 -3.14
CA LYS A 49 -27.55 -7.54 -3.92
C LYS A 49 -27.67 -6.41 -4.96
N VAL A 50 -27.19 -5.22 -4.62
CA VAL A 50 -27.13 -4.10 -5.56
C VAL A 50 -26.17 -4.41 -6.71
N ILE A 51 -24.99 -4.99 -6.44
CA ILE A 51 -24.04 -5.40 -7.48
C ILE A 51 -24.67 -6.45 -8.40
N GLU A 52 -25.36 -7.46 -7.85
CA GLU A 52 -26.08 -8.48 -8.63
C GLU A 52 -27.11 -7.83 -9.57
N ALA A 53 -27.94 -6.94 -9.05
CA ALA A 53 -28.95 -6.23 -9.81
C ALA A 53 -28.36 -5.28 -10.89
N LEU A 54 -27.19 -4.68 -10.63
CA LEU A 54 -26.47 -3.89 -11.61
C LEU A 54 -25.88 -4.76 -12.71
N ARG A 55 -25.33 -5.92 -12.37
CA ARG A 55 -24.80 -6.91 -13.31
C ARG A 55 -25.88 -7.45 -14.25
N GLU A 56 -27.08 -7.71 -13.75
CA GLU A 56 -28.22 -8.15 -14.57
C GLU A 56 -28.59 -7.12 -15.65
N LYS A 57 -28.36 -5.84 -15.39
CA LYS A 57 -28.66 -4.75 -16.33
C LYS A 57 -27.51 -4.44 -17.30
N ASP A 58 -26.27 -4.64 -16.85
CA ASP A 58 -25.07 -4.30 -17.61
C ASP A 58 -23.97 -5.34 -17.44
N ASP A 59 -23.71 -6.09 -18.50
CA ASP A 59 -22.68 -7.13 -18.54
C ASP A 59 -21.25 -6.62 -18.36
N ARG A 60 -21.01 -5.33 -18.43
CA ARG A 60 -19.71 -4.70 -18.17
C ARG A 60 -19.42 -4.59 -16.68
N ILE A 61 -20.43 -4.76 -15.81
CA ILE A 61 -20.27 -4.76 -14.36
C ILE A 61 -19.90 -6.17 -13.90
N ARG A 62 -18.84 -6.29 -13.12
CA ARG A 62 -18.33 -7.54 -12.56
C ARG A 62 -18.21 -7.38 -11.06
N GLY A 63 -18.51 -8.42 -10.30
CA GLY A 63 -18.49 -8.42 -8.84
C GLY A 63 -17.55 -9.46 -8.27
N ILE A 64 -16.84 -9.11 -7.20
CA ILE A 64 -16.08 -10.03 -6.33
C ILE A 64 -16.53 -9.76 -4.90
N LYS A 65 -16.98 -10.79 -4.17
CA LYS A 65 -17.37 -10.68 -2.76
C LYS A 65 -16.45 -11.48 -1.87
N PHE A 66 -15.95 -10.86 -0.83
CA PHE A 66 -15.17 -11.53 0.21
C PHE A 66 -16.06 -12.15 1.27
N GLN A 67 -15.59 -13.24 1.86
CA GLN A 67 -16.27 -13.92 2.98
C GLN A 67 -16.36 -13.05 4.24
N ARG A 68 -15.40 -12.14 4.44
CA ARG A 68 -15.34 -11.17 5.54
C ARG A 68 -14.54 -9.96 5.11
N ASN A 69 -14.52 -8.92 5.92
CA ASN A 69 -13.67 -7.76 5.69
C ASN A 69 -12.18 -8.11 5.84
N TYR A 70 -11.42 -7.94 4.76
CA TYR A 70 -9.96 -8.07 4.68
C TYR A 70 -9.24 -6.73 4.49
N GLY A 71 -10.00 -5.65 4.24
CA GLY A 71 -9.50 -4.30 4.04
C GLY A 71 -9.30 -3.91 2.58
N LYS A 72 -9.23 -2.59 2.36
CA LYS A 72 -9.18 -1.97 1.03
C LYS A 72 -8.03 -2.50 0.15
N SER A 73 -6.88 -2.80 0.76
CA SER A 73 -5.72 -3.32 0.01
C SER A 73 -6.00 -4.68 -0.62
N ALA A 74 -6.67 -5.57 0.11
CA ALA A 74 -7.08 -6.87 -0.38
C ALA A 74 -8.07 -6.75 -1.55
N ALA A 75 -9.07 -5.87 -1.39
CA ALA A 75 -10.06 -5.61 -2.43
C ALA A 75 -9.41 -5.04 -3.71
N LEU A 76 -8.48 -4.10 -3.58
CA LEU A 76 -7.71 -3.59 -4.73
C LEU A 76 -6.86 -4.68 -5.38
N ASN A 77 -6.20 -5.52 -4.60
CA ASN A 77 -5.36 -6.60 -5.13
C ASN A 77 -6.15 -7.59 -5.98
N GLU A 78 -7.33 -8.03 -5.52
CA GLU A 78 -8.20 -8.92 -6.30
C GLU A 78 -8.80 -8.20 -7.53
N GLY A 79 -9.16 -6.92 -7.41
CA GLY A 79 -9.54 -6.11 -8.54
C GLY A 79 -8.42 -5.98 -9.59
N PHE A 80 -7.16 -5.78 -9.16
CA PHE A 80 -5.99 -5.73 -10.03
C PHE A 80 -5.74 -7.05 -10.76
N LYS A 81 -5.91 -8.18 -10.10
CA LYS A 81 -5.83 -9.50 -10.73
C LYS A 81 -6.90 -9.70 -11.80
N ALA A 82 -8.12 -9.23 -11.55
CA ALA A 82 -9.27 -9.40 -12.43
C ALA A 82 -9.29 -8.42 -13.62
N ALA A 83 -8.60 -7.29 -13.53
CA ALA A 83 -8.62 -6.22 -14.55
C ALA A 83 -8.06 -6.69 -15.90
N LEU A 84 -8.81 -6.38 -16.98
CA LEU A 84 -8.48 -6.74 -18.38
C LEU A 84 -8.14 -5.52 -19.25
N GLY A 85 -8.55 -4.31 -18.83
CA GLY A 85 -8.34 -3.07 -19.59
C GLY A 85 -6.85 -2.67 -19.65
N ASN A 86 -6.46 -1.97 -20.71
CA ASN A 86 -5.09 -1.46 -20.91
C ASN A 86 -4.72 -0.43 -19.83
N VAL A 87 -5.70 0.38 -19.41
CA VAL A 87 -5.60 1.33 -18.31
C VAL A 87 -6.51 0.88 -17.18
N VAL A 88 -5.99 0.85 -15.97
CA VAL A 88 -6.75 0.51 -14.77
C VAL A 88 -6.97 1.76 -13.95
N ILE A 89 -8.21 2.04 -13.57
CA ILE A 89 -8.59 3.16 -12.71
C ILE A 89 -9.07 2.58 -11.38
N THR A 90 -8.59 3.13 -10.26
CA THR A 90 -9.18 2.87 -8.95
C THR A 90 -9.95 4.08 -8.49
N MET A 91 -11.10 3.89 -7.85
CA MET A 91 -11.88 4.96 -7.22
C MET A 91 -12.69 4.45 -6.04
N ASP A 92 -13.00 5.33 -5.09
CA ASP A 92 -13.80 4.99 -3.91
C ASP A 92 -15.31 4.99 -4.26
N ALA A 93 -16.08 4.14 -3.57
CA ALA A 93 -17.51 3.97 -3.82
C ALA A 93 -18.38 5.12 -3.26
N ASP A 94 -17.83 6.02 -2.44
CA ASP A 94 -18.55 7.02 -1.63
C ASP A 94 -18.94 8.31 -2.38
N LEU A 95 -18.83 8.33 -3.72
CA LEU A 95 -19.14 9.48 -4.59
C LEU A 95 -18.30 10.75 -4.32
N GLN A 96 -17.22 10.67 -3.53
CA GLN A 96 -16.32 11.80 -3.30
C GLN A 96 -15.36 12.04 -4.47
N ASP A 97 -15.00 10.99 -5.19
CA ASP A 97 -14.19 11.04 -6.40
C ASP A 97 -15.08 11.18 -7.63
N SER A 98 -14.74 12.08 -8.54
CA SER A 98 -15.53 12.30 -9.76
C SER A 98 -15.10 11.39 -10.90
N PRO A 99 -16.01 10.53 -11.45
CA PRO A 99 -15.75 9.79 -12.68
C PRO A 99 -15.41 10.68 -13.88
N ASP A 100 -15.83 11.94 -13.89
CA ASP A 100 -15.52 12.90 -14.99
C ASP A 100 -14.00 13.16 -15.13
N GLU A 101 -13.20 12.78 -14.14
CA GLU A 101 -11.73 12.87 -14.18
C GLU A 101 -11.06 11.73 -14.96
N ILE A 102 -11.79 10.63 -15.22
CA ILE A 102 -11.28 9.42 -15.87
C ILE A 102 -10.69 9.70 -17.26
N PRO A 103 -11.33 10.46 -18.16
CA PRO A 103 -10.76 10.71 -19.49
C PRO A 103 -9.40 11.43 -19.43
N GLY A 104 -9.26 12.40 -18.51
CA GLY A 104 -8.00 13.11 -18.32
C GLY A 104 -6.91 12.20 -17.77
N LEU A 105 -7.23 11.33 -16.79
CA LEU A 105 -6.29 10.36 -16.24
C LEU A 105 -5.88 9.31 -17.29
N HIS A 106 -6.84 8.83 -18.10
CA HIS A 106 -6.59 7.92 -19.21
C HIS A 106 -5.61 8.54 -20.23
N SER A 107 -5.84 9.79 -20.62
CA SER A 107 -4.96 10.51 -21.56
C SER A 107 -3.53 10.64 -21.04
N MET A 108 -3.33 10.90 -19.76
CA MET A 108 -1.99 10.95 -19.16
C MET A 108 -1.26 9.61 -19.24
N ILE A 109 -1.98 8.49 -19.10
CA ILE A 109 -1.38 7.15 -19.23
C ILE A 109 -1.05 6.84 -20.70
N THR A 110 -2.02 7.06 -21.61
CA THR A 110 -1.91 6.63 -23.02
C THR A 110 -1.08 7.59 -23.89
N ASN A 111 -1.35 8.89 -23.78
CA ASN A 111 -0.76 9.90 -24.66
C ASN A 111 0.52 10.49 -24.09
N GLU A 112 0.58 10.73 -22.77
CA GLU A 112 1.76 11.28 -22.11
C GLU A 112 2.71 10.17 -21.62
N GLY A 113 2.25 8.91 -21.62
CA GLY A 113 3.06 7.73 -21.34
C GLY A 113 3.42 7.54 -19.85
N PHE A 114 2.66 8.14 -18.91
CA PHE A 114 2.84 7.85 -17.49
C PHE A 114 2.58 6.37 -17.20
N ASP A 115 3.34 5.81 -16.26
CA ASP A 115 3.11 4.45 -15.77
C ASP A 115 1.96 4.42 -14.76
N MET A 116 1.88 5.50 -13.96
CA MET A 116 0.84 5.71 -12.96
C MET A 116 0.59 7.21 -12.77
N VAL A 117 -0.68 7.56 -12.53
CA VAL A 117 -1.09 8.92 -12.17
C VAL A 117 -1.95 8.87 -10.91
N SER A 118 -1.62 9.66 -9.90
CA SER A 118 -2.43 9.83 -8.69
C SER A 118 -3.28 11.08 -8.76
N GLY A 119 -4.52 11.02 -8.30
CA GLY A 119 -5.31 12.22 -8.08
C GLY A 119 -4.70 13.05 -6.94
N TRP A 120 -4.79 14.39 -7.07
CA TRP A 120 -4.45 15.34 -6.02
C TRP A 120 -5.67 16.17 -5.64
N LYS A 121 -6.23 15.90 -4.46
CA LYS A 121 -7.37 16.64 -3.88
C LYS A 121 -6.87 17.96 -3.29
N LYS A 122 -6.66 19.00 -4.15
CA LYS A 122 -6.12 20.29 -3.72
C LYS A 122 -7.07 21.03 -2.76
N LYS A 123 -8.38 20.95 -2.98
CA LYS A 123 -9.41 21.44 -2.07
C LYS A 123 -10.08 20.23 -1.42
N ARG A 124 -9.95 20.09 -0.10
CA ARG A 124 -10.61 19.01 0.67
C ARG A 124 -11.72 19.63 1.51
N PHE A 125 -12.90 19.01 1.48
CA PHE A 125 -14.04 19.39 2.30
C PHE A 125 -14.01 18.73 3.70
N ASP A 126 -12.95 18.00 4.01
CA ASP A 126 -12.75 17.33 5.31
C ASP A 126 -12.32 18.31 6.42
N ASN A 127 -12.62 17.95 7.70
CA ASN A 127 -12.28 18.74 8.90
C ASN A 127 -10.77 19.05 8.97
N LYS A 128 -10.43 20.36 9.03
CA LYS A 128 -9.06 20.87 8.85
C LYS A 128 -8.05 20.41 9.92
N LEU A 129 -8.46 20.22 11.16
CA LEU A 129 -7.54 19.97 12.28
C LEU A 129 -7.21 18.50 12.52
N THR A 130 -8.19 17.60 12.37
CA THR A 130 -8.02 16.17 12.71
C THR A 130 -7.48 15.32 11.57
N LYS A 131 -7.64 15.75 10.31
CA LYS A 131 -7.24 14.97 9.12
C LYS A 131 -6.08 15.58 8.32
N ASN A 132 -5.95 16.92 8.26
CA ASN A 132 -5.01 17.57 7.35
C ASN A 132 -3.57 17.58 7.86
N LEU A 133 -3.32 17.75 9.16
CA LEU A 133 -1.96 17.80 9.71
C LEU A 133 -1.27 16.44 9.69
N PRO A 134 -1.90 15.35 10.17
CA PRO A 134 -1.35 14.00 10.05
C PRO A 134 -1.10 13.59 8.60
N SER A 135 -2.01 13.93 7.67
CA SER A 135 -1.85 13.61 6.25
C SER A 135 -0.68 14.37 5.61
N LYS A 136 -0.43 15.64 5.98
CA LYS A 136 0.73 16.40 5.49
C LYS A 136 2.05 15.83 5.96
N LEU A 137 2.16 15.46 7.24
CA LEU A 137 3.36 14.81 7.80
C LEU A 137 3.62 13.47 7.12
N PHE A 138 2.57 12.68 6.95
CA PHE A 138 2.64 11.41 6.24
C PHE A 138 3.13 11.57 4.80
N ASN A 139 2.52 12.48 4.03
CA ASN A 139 2.92 12.73 2.65
C ASN A 139 4.36 13.28 2.54
N ALA A 140 4.81 14.10 3.49
CA ALA A 140 6.19 14.59 3.54
C ALA A 140 7.18 13.45 3.81
N ALA A 141 6.86 12.57 4.76
CA ALA A 141 7.67 11.40 5.07
C ALA A 141 7.72 10.41 3.88
N ALA A 142 6.57 10.15 3.24
CA ALA A 142 6.48 9.30 2.06
C ALA A 142 7.30 9.85 0.88
N ARG A 143 7.24 11.17 0.61
CA ARG A 143 8.09 11.83 -0.41
C ARG A 143 9.56 11.66 -0.12
N ARG A 144 9.99 11.95 1.13
CA ARG A 144 11.40 11.87 1.51
C ARG A 144 11.95 10.45 1.42
N SER A 145 11.16 9.47 1.83
CA SER A 145 11.54 8.06 1.83
C SER A 145 11.57 7.45 0.44
N SER A 146 10.54 7.73 -0.39
CA SER A 146 10.37 7.13 -1.71
C SER A 146 11.06 7.92 -2.83
N GLY A 147 11.32 9.21 -2.62
CA GLY A 147 11.79 10.12 -3.67
C GLY A 147 10.75 10.35 -4.79
N ILE A 148 9.45 10.13 -4.51
CA ILE A 148 8.35 10.38 -5.44
C ILE A 148 7.72 11.73 -5.09
N GLN A 149 7.57 12.62 -6.07
CA GLN A 149 7.05 13.97 -5.88
C GLN A 149 5.52 13.98 -6.06
N LEU A 150 4.78 13.45 -5.09
CA LEU A 150 3.32 13.50 -5.03
C LEU A 150 2.86 14.34 -3.85
N HIS A 151 1.83 15.17 -4.05
CA HIS A 151 1.20 15.92 -2.98
C HIS A 151 0.21 15.06 -2.17
N ASP A 152 -0.42 14.08 -2.81
CA ASP A 152 -1.41 13.21 -2.18
C ASP A 152 -1.21 11.72 -2.51
N PHE A 153 -0.60 10.98 -1.57
CA PHE A 153 -0.47 9.52 -1.67
C PHE A 153 -1.79 8.80 -1.36
N ASN A 154 -2.69 9.45 -0.61
CA ASN A 154 -3.91 8.82 -0.07
C ASN A 154 -5.14 8.94 -0.98
N CYS A 155 -5.05 9.65 -2.10
CA CYS A 155 -6.17 9.76 -3.03
C CYS A 155 -6.61 8.36 -3.51
N GLY A 156 -7.92 8.07 -3.48
CA GLY A 156 -8.50 6.81 -3.99
C GLY A 156 -8.46 6.75 -5.51
N LEU A 157 -8.67 7.89 -6.15
CA LEU A 157 -8.69 8.01 -7.61
C LEU A 157 -7.27 8.00 -8.17
N LYS A 158 -6.93 6.92 -8.86
CA LYS A 158 -5.62 6.72 -9.50
C LYS A 158 -5.78 5.97 -10.82
N ALA A 159 -4.88 6.22 -11.75
CA ALA A 159 -4.78 5.53 -13.03
C ALA A 159 -3.44 4.81 -13.14
N TYR A 160 -3.44 3.67 -13.80
CA TYR A 160 -2.27 2.81 -13.98
C TYR A 160 -2.26 2.18 -15.36
N LYS A 161 -1.08 1.93 -15.93
CA LYS A 161 -0.96 0.92 -16.99
C LYS A 161 -1.30 -0.46 -16.41
N ASN A 162 -1.91 -1.34 -17.18
CA ASN A 162 -2.25 -2.69 -16.72
C ASN A 162 -1.03 -3.46 -16.20
N ASN A 163 0.11 -3.37 -16.88
CA ASN A 163 1.33 -4.05 -16.46
C ASN A 163 1.84 -3.59 -15.08
N VAL A 164 1.56 -2.35 -14.66
CA VAL A 164 1.90 -1.87 -13.32
C VAL A 164 1.13 -2.66 -12.27
N VAL A 165 -0.20 -2.72 -12.39
CA VAL A 165 -1.05 -3.41 -11.41
C VAL A 165 -0.83 -4.92 -11.39
N LYS A 166 -0.43 -5.52 -12.53
CA LYS A 166 -0.07 -6.95 -12.60
C LYS A 166 1.32 -7.26 -12.00
N SER A 167 2.17 -6.25 -11.84
CA SER A 167 3.54 -6.41 -11.32
C SER A 167 3.69 -6.09 -9.84
N ILE A 168 2.65 -5.57 -9.20
CA ILE A 168 2.66 -5.22 -7.78
C ILE A 168 1.68 -6.06 -7.00
N GLU A 169 2.00 -6.25 -5.73
CA GLU A 169 1.16 -6.94 -4.77
C GLU A 169 0.76 -5.97 -3.66
N VAL A 170 -0.54 -5.87 -3.38
CA VAL A 170 -1.08 -4.91 -2.40
C VAL A 170 -1.74 -5.66 -1.25
N TYR A 171 -1.17 -5.58 -0.04
CA TYR A 171 -1.68 -6.24 1.17
C TYR A 171 -1.63 -5.31 2.39
N GLY A 172 -2.23 -5.71 3.51
CA GLY A 172 -2.28 -4.89 4.73
C GLY A 172 -2.85 -3.50 4.47
N GLU A 173 -2.17 -2.45 4.87
CA GLU A 173 -2.57 -1.05 4.61
C GLU A 173 -1.81 -0.42 3.40
N MET A 174 -1.24 -1.25 2.51
CA MET A 174 -0.35 -0.77 1.43
C MET A 174 -1.05 -0.03 0.29
N HIS A 175 -2.38 0.05 0.29
CA HIS A 175 -3.14 0.81 -0.73
C HIS A 175 -2.70 2.28 -0.85
N ARG A 176 -2.14 2.87 0.20
CA ARG A 176 -1.60 4.24 0.20
C ARG A 176 -0.24 4.35 -0.47
N TYR A 177 0.48 3.24 -0.52
CA TYR A 177 1.86 3.15 -0.98
C TYR A 177 2.01 2.53 -2.36
N ILE A 178 0.91 2.34 -3.08
CA ILE A 178 0.94 1.82 -4.45
C ILE A 178 1.96 2.58 -5.32
N PRO A 179 2.11 3.94 -5.24
CA PRO A 179 3.16 4.63 -5.97
C PRO A 179 4.58 4.15 -5.63
N VAL A 180 4.82 3.82 -4.35
CA VAL A 180 6.12 3.32 -3.87
C VAL A 180 6.36 1.89 -4.36
N LEU A 181 5.33 1.05 -4.33
CA LEU A 181 5.36 -0.32 -4.86
C LEU A 181 5.63 -0.30 -6.37
N ALA A 182 4.93 0.54 -7.13
CA ALA A 182 5.14 0.71 -8.57
C ALA A 182 6.58 1.14 -8.88
N LYS A 183 7.11 2.15 -8.17
CA LYS A 183 8.51 2.57 -8.30
C LYS A 183 9.49 1.44 -7.97
N GLY A 184 9.23 0.68 -6.92
CA GLY A 184 10.01 -0.49 -6.51
C GLY A 184 10.01 -1.62 -7.56
N ALA A 185 8.91 -1.77 -8.30
CA ALA A 185 8.77 -2.68 -9.42
C ALA A 185 9.43 -2.17 -10.74
N GLY A 186 9.98 -0.94 -10.74
CA GLY A 186 10.71 -0.38 -11.88
C GLY A 186 9.94 0.67 -12.69
N PHE A 187 8.68 0.97 -12.34
CA PHE A 187 7.87 1.98 -13.01
C PHE A 187 8.20 3.36 -12.45
N LYS A 188 8.87 4.20 -13.26
CA LYS A 188 9.47 5.46 -12.79
C LYS A 188 8.65 6.69 -13.15
N LYS A 189 7.82 6.63 -14.20
CA LYS A 189 7.06 7.78 -14.67
C LYS A 189 5.73 7.88 -13.95
N ILE A 190 5.81 8.39 -12.69
CA ILE A 190 4.67 8.58 -11.79
C ILE A 190 4.33 10.06 -11.75
N GLY A 191 3.07 10.39 -12.08
CA GLY A 191 2.55 11.75 -12.11
C GLY A 191 1.38 11.95 -11.15
N GLU A 192 0.90 13.19 -11.10
CA GLU A 192 -0.34 13.54 -10.41
C GLU A 192 -1.19 14.49 -11.24
N LYS A 193 -2.52 14.43 -11.04
CA LYS A 193 -3.52 15.31 -11.63
C LYS A 193 -4.37 15.92 -10.55
N ILE A 194 -4.57 17.24 -10.58
CA ILE A 194 -5.56 17.88 -9.70
C ILE A 194 -6.92 17.36 -10.08
N VAL A 195 -7.64 16.81 -9.09
CA VAL A 195 -8.97 16.22 -9.27
C VAL A 195 -9.99 16.90 -8.39
N GLU A 196 -11.24 16.92 -8.84
CA GLU A 196 -12.36 17.41 -8.06
C GLU A 196 -12.63 16.47 -6.89
N HIS A 197 -12.87 17.03 -5.72
CA HIS A 197 -13.30 16.31 -4.54
C HIS A 197 -14.64 16.85 -4.07
N ARG A 198 -15.62 15.96 -3.90
CA ARG A 198 -16.97 16.30 -3.46
C ARG A 198 -17.20 15.95 -2.01
N PRO A 199 -18.11 16.63 -1.31
CA PRO A 199 -18.53 16.20 0.01
C PRO A 199 -19.21 14.82 -0.08
N ARG A 200 -19.00 13.99 0.94
CA ARG A 200 -19.66 12.68 1.03
C ARG A 200 -21.17 12.84 1.08
N LYS A 201 -21.90 12.09 0.26
CA LYS A 201 -23.36 12.15 0.16
C LYS A 201 -24.04 11.11 1.06
N TYR A 202 -23.46 9.91 1.15
CA TYR A 202 -23.98 8.76 1.90
C TYR A 202 -22.96 8.22 2.89
N GLY A 203 -23.45 7.51 3.93
CA GLY A 203 -22.63 6.78 4.89
C GLY A 203 -21.91 7.62 5.95
N ILE A 204 -21.25 6.95 6.90
CA ILE A 204 -20.57 7.56 8.05
C ILE A 204 -19.04 7.44 7.89
N THR A 205 -18.30 8.47 8.26
CA THR A 205 -16.84 8.47 8.21
C THR A 205 -16.27 7.52 9.27
N LYS A 206 -15.62 6.43 8.86
CA LYS A 206 -14.99 5.41 9.73
C LYS A 206 -13.54 5.76 10.06
N PHE A 207 -13.25 6.98 10.57
CA PHE A 207 -11.88 7.39 10.92
C PHE A 207 -11.60 7.16 12.40
N GLY A 208 -10.55 6.35 12.72
CA GLY A 208 -10.06 6.11 14.07
C GLY A 208 -8.57 6.51 14.23
N TRP A 209 -8.15 6.82 15.47
CA TRP A 209 -6.77 7.15 15.85
C TRP A 209 -5.77 6.01 15.54
N SER A 210 -6.21 4.77 15.62
CA SER A 210 -5.42 3.57 15.27
C SER A 210 -4.84 3.62 13.85
N ARG A 211 -5.54 4.24 12.89
CA ARG A 211 -5.07 4.40 11.52
C ARG A 211 -3.85 5.32 11.38
N PHE A 212 -3.67 6.26 12.31
CA PHE A 212 -2.49 7.13 12.30
C PHE A 212 -1.23 6.37 12.73
N VAL A 213 -1.34 5.60 13.81
CA VAL A 213 -0.23 4.77 14.32
C VAL A 213 0.14 3.69 13.28
N ASN A 214 -0.87 3.00 12.75
CA ASN A 214 -0.68 1.99 11.71
C ASN A 214 -0.04 2.59 10.45
N GLY A 215 -0.48 3.77 10.01
CA GLY A 215 0.11 4.44 8.84
C GLY A 215 1.60 4.78 9.01
N PHE A 216 2.06 5.11 10.21
CA PHE A 216 3.49 5.35 10.47
C PHE A 216 4.29 4.03 10.48
N LEU A 217 3.76 2.99 11.10
CA LEU A 217 4.37 1.65 11.10
C LEU A 217 4.44 1.08 9.68
N ASP A 218 3.39 1.29 8.88
CA ASP A 218 3.36 0.87 7.48
C ASP A 218 4.41 1.60 6.64
N LEU A 219 4.59 2.92 6.87
CA LEU A 219 5.64 3.69 6.19
C LEU A 219 7.03 3.14 6.53
N ALA A 220 7.28 2.85 7.79
CA ALA A 220 8.54 2.24 8.23
C ALA A 220 8.74 0.86 7.58
N THR A 221 7.69 0.03 7.57
CA THR A 221 7.72 -1.31 6.97
C THR A 221 7.97 -1.25 5.47
N ILE A 222 7.26 -0.37 4.73
CA ILE A 222 7.42 -0.26 3.27
C ILE A 222 8.78 0.33 2.90
N THR A 223 9.24 1.33 3.64
CA THR A 223 10.58 1.90 3.45
C THR A 223 11.65 0.83 3.68
N PHE A 224 11.48 0.04 4.73
CA PHE A 224 12.36 -1.07 5.04
C PHE A 224 12.27 -2.17 3.97
N MET A 225 11.07 -2.63 3.64
CA MET A 225 10.88 -3.68 2.63
C MET A 225 11.26 -3.22 1.22
N GLY A 226 10.99 -1.98 0.84
CA GLY A 226 11.40 -1.43 -0.45
C GLY A 226 12.90 -1.36 -0.64
N LYS A 227 13.64 -1.03 0.43
CA LYS A 227 15.11 -0.96 0.43
C LYS A 227 15.77 -2.31 0.69
N PHE A 228 15.20 -3.13 1.55
CA PHE A 228 15.86 -4.27 2.19
C PHE A 228 15.03 -5.57 2.16
N GLY A 229 13.76 -5.50 1.75
CA GLY A 229 12.84 -6.66 1.78
C GLY A 229 13.29 -7.82 0.90
N LYS A 230 14.07 -7.54 -0.15
CA LYS A 230 14.66 -8.58 -1.00
C LYS A 230 15.99 -9.12 -0.45
N ARG A 231 16.63 -8.41 0.51
CA ARG A 231 17.94 -8.77 1.09
C ARG A 231 18.07 -8.28 2.53
N PRO A 232 17.26 -8.76 3.48
CA PRO A 232 17.33 -8.33 4.89
C PRO A 232 18.68 -8.66 5.53
N MET A 233 19.38 -9.68 5.04
CA MET A 233 20.71 -10.06 5.47
C MET A 233 21.74 -8.93 5.29
N HIS A 234 21.61 -8.08 4.27
CA HIS A 234 22.56 -6.98 4.03
C HIS A 234 22.55 -5.92 5.13
N ILE A 235 21.43 -5.68 5.82
CA ILE A 235 21.40 -4.74 6.95
C ILE A 235 21.70 -5.45 8.26
N PHE A 236 20.85 -6.39 8.60
CA PHE A 236 20.94 -7.05 9.90
C PHE A 236 22.22 -7.85 10.03
N GLY A 237 22.67 -8.51 8.96
CA GLY A 237 23.95 -9.22 8.94
C GLY A 237 25.14 -8.28 9.05
N LEU A 238 25.14 -7.14 8.32
CA LEU A 238 26.25 -6.17 8.39
C LEU A 238 26.34 -5.54 9.80
N TRP A 239 25.22 -4.95 10.30
CA TRP A 239 25.22 -4.34 11.61
C TRP A 239 25.43 -5.36 12.73
N GLY A 240 24.86 -6.55 12.59
CA GLY A 240 25.08 -7.66 13.52
C GLY A 240 26.55 -8.04 13.59
N SER A 241 27.23 -8.18 12.45
CA SER A 241 28.67 -8.47 12.40
C SER A 241 29.52 -7.36 13.01
N ILE A 242 29.22 -6.09 12.69
CA ILE A 242 29.96 -4.94 13.26
C ILE A 242 29.85 -4.93 14.78
N VAL A 243 28.64 -5.05 15.32
CA VAL A 243 28.40 -5.03 16.78
C VAL A 243 29.04 -6.26 17.45
N PHE A 244 28.97 -7.42 16.82
CA PHE A 244 29.64 -8.65 17.30
C PHE A 244 31.15 -8.47 17.39
N PHE A 245 31.79 -8.00 16.33
CA PHE A 245 33.24 -7.80 16.30
C PHE A 245 33.68 -6.72 17.30
N LEU A 246 32.95 -5.62 17.45
CA LEU A 246 33.22 -4.59 18.45
C LEU A 246 33.15 -5.18 19.86
N GLY A 247 32.13 -5.96 20.18
CA GLY A 247 32.01 -6.64 21.46
C GLY A 247 33.16 -7.62 21.72
N THR A 248 33.55 -8.37 20.70
CA THR A 248 34.67 -9.31 20.74
C THR A 248 36.01 -8.58 20.98
N CYS A 249 36.23 -7.46 20.29
CA CYS A 249 37.42 -6.63 20.51
C CYS A 249 37.49 -6.07 21.93
N ILE A 250 36.39 -5.58 22.48
CA ILE A 250 36.31 -5.13 23.88
C ILE A 250 36.66 -6.27 24.84
N TRP A 251 36.08 -7.44 24.60
CA TRP A 251 36.32 -8.60 25.44
C TRP A 251 37.78 -9.07 25.39
N LEU A 252 38.35 -9.17 24.18
CA LEU A 252 39.76 -9.53 23.98
C LEU A 252 40.71 -8.50 24.61
N TYR A 253 40.41 -7.20 24.49
CA TYR A 253 41.22 -6.15 25.15
C TYR A 253 41.24 -6.32 26.67
N LEU A 254 40.06 -6.54 27.29
CA LEU A 254 39.99 -6.74 28.75
C LEU A 254 40.67 -8.03 29.18
N PHE A 255 40.57 -9.08 28.38
CA PHE A 255 41.23 -10.36 28.62
C PHE A 255 42.76 -10.22 28.56
N ALA A 256 43.27 -9.58 27.52
CA ALA A 256 44.71 -9.30 27.40
C ALA A 256 45.23 -8.41 28.53
N ALA A 257 44.48 -7.36 28.90
CA ALA A 257 44.83 -6.47 29.99
C ALA A 257 44.88 -7.20 31.37
N LYS A 258 44.03 -8.19 31.58
CA LYS A 258 44.06 -9.03 32.78
C LYS A 258 45.30 -9.93 32.79
N ILE A 259 45.63 -10.58 31.69
CA ILE A 259 46.76 -11.55 31.65
C ILE A 259 48.11 -10.83 31.71
N PHE A 260 48.31 -9.80 30.89
CA PHE A 260 49.63 -9.17 30.75
C PHE A 260 49.93 -8.09 31.77
N PHE A 261 48.89 -7.45 32.33
CA PHE A 261 49.09 -6.30 33.20
C PHE A 261 48.57 -6.52 34.63
N SER A 262 47.88 -7.63 34.92
CA SER A 262 47.34 -8.02 36.25
C SER A 262 46.57 -6.89 36.98
N LYS A 263 46.04 -5.93 36.23
CA LYS A 263 45.60 -4.64 36.76
C LYS A 263 44.19 -4.64 37.37
N PHE A 264 43.35 -5.66 37.12
CA PHE A 264 41.94 -5.65 37.59
C PHE A 264 41.19 -6.96 37.32
N ASN A 265 40.09 -7.16 38.04
CA ASN A 265 39.09 -8.19 37.74
C ASN A 265 38.23 -7.76 36.57
N MET A 266 38.10 -8.59 35.54
CA MET A 266 37.33 -8.26 34.33
C MET A 266 35.86 -7.95 34.63
N THR A 267 35.26 -8.72 35.55
CA THR A 267 33.85 -8.64 35.94
C THR A 267 33.48 -7.38 36.72
N GLU A 268 34.44 -6.69 37.31
CA GLU A 268 34.20 -5.43 38.04
C GLU A 268 34.13 -4.21 37.12
N ARG A 269 34.36 -4.39 35.82
CA ARG A 269 34.31 -3.29 34.85
C ARG A 269 33.01 -3.27 34.08
N PRO A 270 32.31 -2.13 34.02
CA PRO A 270 31.08 -2.00 33.18
C PRO A 270 31.33 -2.35 31.72
N LEU A 271 32.53 -2.09 31.19
CA LEU A 271 32.91 -2.38 29.81
C LEU A 271 32.87 -3.88 29.47
N PHE A 272 33.09 -4.76 30.46
CA PHE A 272 32.95 -6.21 30.30
C PHE A 272 31.53 -6.61 29.92
N TYR A 273 30.53 -6.05 30.60
CA TYR A 273 29.12 -6.30 30.32
C TYR A 273 28.71 -5.71 28.97
N VAL A 274 29.20 -4.52 28.61
CA VAL A 274 29.00 -3.93 27.29
C VAL A 274 29.53 -4.84 26.19
N GLY A 275 30.73 -5.42 26.37
CA GLY A 275 31.31 -6.37 25.43
C GLY A 275 30.44 -7.61 25.23
N ILE A 276 30.00 -8.26 26.33
CA ILE A 276 29.11 -9.45 26.23
C ILE A 276 27.75 -9.11 25.59
N ILE A 277 27.10 -8.03 26.04
CA ILE A 277 25.84 -7.59 25.50
C ILE A 277 25.97 -7.31 24.01
N SER A 278 27.05 -6.68 23.56
CA SER A 278 27.32 -6.42 22.15
C SER A 278 27.46 -7.71 21.33
N ILE A 279 28.18 -8.71 21.84
CA ILE A 279 28.33 -10.04 21.21
C ILE A 279 26.94 -10.69 21.04
N VAL A 280 26.12 -10.68 22.10
CA VAL A 280 24.80 -11.29 22.10
C VAL A 280 23.87 -10.56 21.09
N ILE A 281 23.80 -9.23 21.18
CA ILE A 281 22.97 -8.41 20.26
C ILE A 281 23.44 -8.59 18.82
N GLY A 282 24.76 -8.57 18.57
CA GLY A 282 25.33 -8.77 17.24
C GLY A 282 24.95 -10.12 16.63
N THR A 283 25.03 -11.18 17.43
CA THR A 283 24.58 -12.52 17.00
C THR A 283 23.08 -12.57 16.73
N GLN A 284 22.25 -11.96 17.59
CA GLN A 284 20.80 -11.92 17.39
C GLN A 284 20.41 -11.16 16.13
N LEU A 285 21.03 -10.01 15.86
CA LEU A 285 20.79 -9.24 14.62
C LEU A 285 21.18 -10.05 13.38
N PHE A 286 22.34 -10.72 13.42
CA PHE A 286 22.79 -11.57 12.32
C PHE A 286 21.78 -12.70 12.03
N LEU A 287 21.35 -13.42 13.07
CA LEU A 287 20.35 -14.48 12.93
C LEU A 287 19.00 -13.95 12.45
N ALA A 288 18.56 -12.78 12.93
CA ALA A 288 17.34 -12.14 12.47
C ALA A 288 17.42 -11.79 10.97
N GLY A 289 18.57 -11.32 10.48
CA GLY A 289 18.81 -11.08 9.07
C GLY A 289 18.72 -12.35 8.23
N PHE A 290 19.32 -13.42 8.71
CA PHE A 290 19.29 -14.73 8.04
C PHE A 290 17.87 -15.32 7.98
N LEU A 291 17.15 -15.31 9.09
CA LEU A 291 15.76 -15.75 9.15
C LEU A 291 14.86 -14.90 8.25
N GLY A 292 15.03 -13.58 8.27
CA GLY A 292 14.31 -12.68 7.39
C GLY A 292 14.52 -12.99 5.90
N GLU A 293 15.75 -13.32 5.51
CA GLU A 293 16.08 -13.75 4.14
C GLU A 293 15.38 -15.06 3.76
N LEU A 294 15.37 -16.06 4.66
CA LEU A 294 14.68 -17.34 4.43
C LEU A 294 13.17 -17.15 4.29
N ILE A 295 12.56 -16.33 5.16
CA ILE A 295 11.12 -16.03 5.11
C ILE A 295 10.77 -15.28 3.83
N ALA A 296 11.58 -14.29 3.43
CA ALA A 296 11.35 -13.52 2.21
C ALA A 296 11.37 -14.40 0.95
N ARG A 297 12.20 -15.44 0.94
CA ARG A 297 12.30 -16.39 -0.19
C ARG A 297 11.11 -17.36 -0.27
N ASN A 298 10.53 -17.73 0.86
CA ASN A 298 9.52 -18.81 0.94
C ASN A 298 8.05 -18.31 1.00
N SER A 299 7.79 -17.01 0.91
CA SER A 299 6.43 -16.49 1.09
C SER A 299 5.61 -16.52 -0.21
N ASN A 300 4.99 -17.65 -0.53
CA ASN A 300 4.05 -17.79 -1.67
C ASN A 300 2.58 -17.45 -1.33
N ASP A 301 2.23 -17.19 -0.07
CA ASP A 301 0.83 -17.20 0.39
C ASP A 301 0.28 -15.84 0.88
N ARG A 302 0.89 -14.72 0.52
CA ARG A 302 0.52 -13.39 1.07
C ARG A 302 -0.90 -12.93 0.71
N ASN A 303 -1.45 -13.38 -0.41
CA ASN A 303 -2.71 -12.90 -0.96
C ASN A 303 -3.75 -14.01 -1.15
N ASN A 304 -3.81 -14.96 -0.23
CA ASN A 304 -4.83 -16.00 -0.24
C ASN A 304 -6.08 -15.51 0.49
N TYR A 305 -7.09 -15.04 -0.28
CA TYR A 305 -8.36 -14.54 0.26
C TYR A 305 -9.47 -15.55 -0.01
N LEU A 306 -10.29 -15.83 1.02
CA LEU A 306 -11.50 -16.61 0.84
C LEU A 306 -12.53 -15.76 0.10
N ILE A 307 -12.78 -16.09 -1.15
CA ILE A 307 -13.77 -15.43 -1.99
C ILE A 307 -15.06 -16.22 -1.89
N GLU A 308 -16.14 -15.59 -1.44
CA GLU A 308 -17.45 -16.23 -1.30
C GLU A 308 -18.13 -16.40 -2.64
N SER A 309 -18.07 -15.37 -3.51
CA SER A 309 -18.65 -15.42 -4.84
C SER A 309 -17.96 -14.47 -5.82
N LYS A 310 -18.04 -14.80 -7.11
CA LYS A 310 -17.56 -13.98 -8.23
C LYS A 310 -18.66 -13.86 -9.26
N ILE A 311 -18.80 -12.66 -9.88
CA ILE A 311 -19.75 -12.40 -10.93
C ILE A 311 -18.99 -11.84 -12.14
N GLY A 312 -19.00 -12.59 -13.24
CA GLY A 312 -18.35 -12.21 -14.50
C GLY A 312 -16.81 -12.21 -14.50
N VAL A 313 -16.15 -12.89 -13.54
CA VAL A 313 -14.68 -13.00 -13.42
C VAL A 313 -14.25 -14.45 -13.42
#